data_c5c40e6adb6e797e046ac36fc1d932e8
#
_entry.id   c5c40e6adb6e797e046ac36fc1d932e8
#
_cell.length_a   1.000
_cell.length_b   1.000
_cell.length_c   1.000
_cell.angle_alpha   90.00
_cell.angle_beta   90.00
_cell.angle_gamma   90.00
#
_symmetry.space_group_name_H-M   'P 1'
#
loop_
_entity.id
_entity.type
_entity.pdbx_description
1 polymer ?
#
loop_
_entity_poly.entity_id
_entity_poly.type
_entity_poly.pdbx_seq_one_letter_code
_entity_poly.pdbx_strand_id
1 'polypeptide(L)'
;VGLLLGRIKFGSVSLGITWVLFVGIVLSHFGLGIDPQICHFIKEFGLILFVYSIGLQVGPGFFSSLKEGGVTLNSLAVLIILLGCATCYTIHIITGEDLTTMIGVLSGAVTNTPGLGAAQQTISDTIADSEITAQTTNRLASAYAVAYPLGVVGIIVSMLLMRYIFRIKLDREKVLAER
;
A
#
# COMPACT_ATOMS: atom_id res chain seq x y z
N VAL A 1 7.24 -8.09 18.35
CA VAL A 1 8.09 -6.87 18.31
C VAL A 1 7.46 -5.84 17.39
N GLY A 2 7.22 -6.13 16.10
CA GLY A 2 6.68 -5.16 15.13
C GLY A 2 5.37 -4.48 15.56
N LEU A 3 4.41 -5.24 16.10
CA LEU A 3 3.15 -4.69 16.64
C LEU A 3 3.35 -3.79 17.86
N LEU A 4 4.33 -4.10 18.72
CA LEU A 4 4.67 -3.26 19.87
C LEU A 4 5.31 -1.95 19.41
N LEU A 5 6.22 -1.99 18.46
CA LEU A 5 6.81 -0.80 17.85
C LEU A 5 5.77 0.05 17.13
N GLY A 6 4.75 -0.57 16.52
CA GLY A 6 3.65 0.11 15.87
C GLY A 6 2.79 0.98 16.79
N ARG A 7 2.86 0.77 18.11
CA ARG A 7 2.18 1.62 19.11
C ARG A 7 2.94 2.90 19.43
N ILE A 8 4.21 3.00 19.04
CA ILE A 8 5.02 4.19 19.27
C ILE A 8 4.57 5.28 18.31
N LYS A 9 4.16 6.41 18.87
CA LYS A 9 3.77 7.61 18.11
C LYS A 9 4.95 8.59 18.10
N PHE A 10 5.38 8.99 16.91
CA PHE A 10 6.29 10.11 16.73
C PHE A 10 5.46 11.38 16.44
N GLY A 11 5.17 12.16 17.47
CA GLY A 11 4.24 13.30 17.36
C GLY A 11 2.81 12.84 17.05
N SER A 12 2.25 13.35 15.94
CA SER A 12 0.90 12.98 15.47
C SER A 12 0.90 11.79 14.50
N VAL A 13 2.07 11.25 14.13
CA VAL A 13 2.21 10.19 13.12
C VAL A 13 2.57 8.87 13.78
N SER A 14 1.85 7.81 13.42
CA SER A 14 2.16 6.44 13.82
C SER A 14 2.33 5.60 12.57
N LEU A 15 3.44 4.89 12.46
CA LEU A 15 3.69 3.92 11.38
C LEU A 15 2.86 2.63 11.56
N GLY A 16 2.19 2.46 12.70
CA GLY A 16 1.24 1.39 12.93
C GLY A 16 1.77 0.00 12.57
N ILE A 17 0.97 -0.73 11.78
CA ILE A 17 1.27 -2.10 11.35
C ILE A 17 2.49 -2.18 10.42
N THR A 18 2.90 -1.08 9.79
CA THR A 18 4.07 -1.04 8.90
C THR A 18 5.37 -1.48 9.59
N TRP A 19 5.49 -1.28 10.90
CA TRP A 19 6.61 -1.78 11.67
C TRP A 19 6.79 -3.30 11.58
N VAL A 20 5.71 -4.05 11.33
CA VAL A 20 5.79 -5.51 11.16
C VAL A 20 6.62 -5.86 9.93
N LEU A 21 6.43 -5.12 8.82
CA LEU A 21 7.22 -5.27 7.60
C LEU A 21 8.72 -5.03 7.86
N PHE A 22 9.05 -3.88 8.48
CA PHE A 22 10.46 -3.53 8.73
C PHE A 22 11.13 -4.49 9.71
N VAL A 23 10.43 -4.90 10.76
CA VAL A 23 10.95 -5.93 11.68
C VAL A 23 11.15 -7.26 10.95
N GLY A 24 10.25 -7.64 10.05
CA GLY A 24 10.40 -8.85 9.22
C GLY A 24 11.65 -8.80 8.35
N ILE A 25 11.91 -7.66 7.69
CA ILE A 25 13.12 -7.45 6.86
C ILE A 25 14.39 -7.58 7.71
N VAL A 26 14.42 -6.93 8.88
CA VAL A 26 15.57 -6.99 9.79
C VAL A 26 15.82 -8.41 10.28
N LEU A 27 14.78 -9.13 10.72
CA LEU A 27 14.90 -10.52 11.18
C LEU A 27 15.39 -11.46 10.07
N SER A 28 14.88 -11.28 8.85
CA SER A 28 15.33 -12.04 7.68
C SER A 28 16.81 -11.77 7.35
N HIS A 29 17.24 -10.51 7.47
CA HIS A 29 18.66 -10.14 7.30
C HIS A 29 19.58 -10.84 8.29
N PHE A 30 19.14 -11.06 9.53
CA PHE A 30 19.88 -11.82 10.54
C PHE A 30 19.75 -13.35 10.40
N GLY A 31 19.19 -13.84 9.28
CA GLY A 31 19.11 -15.27 8.97
C GLY A 31 17.95 -16.00 9.64
N LEU A 32 17.01 -15.30 10.26
CA LEU A 32 15.75 -15.89 10.73
C LEU A 32 14.83 -16.14 9.52
N GLY A 33 15.04 -17.29 8.88
CA GLY A 33 14.20 -17.77 7.79
C GLY A 33 13.09 -18.70 8.29
N ILE A 34 11.97 -18.70 7.56
CA ILE A 34 10.88 -19.66 7.72
C ILE A 34 10.97 -20.59 6.50
N ASP A 35 10.59 -21.85 6.68
CA ASP A 35 10.46 -22.79 5.57
C ASP A 35 9.65 -22.16 4.42
N PRO A 36 10.13 -22.25 3.16
CA PRO A 36 9.48 -21.59 2.03
C PRO A 36 8.02 -21.99 1.83
N GLN A 37 7.66 -23.25 2.06
CA GLN A 37 6.27 -23.73 1.89
C GLN A 37 5.36 -23.17 2.99
N ILE A 38 5.86 -23.13 4.24
CA ILE A 38 5.13 -22.55 5.36
C ILE A 38 4.99 -21.04 5.15
N CYS A 39 6.04 -20.37 4.69
CA CYS A 39 6.01 -18.94 4.39
C CYS A 39 4.94 -18.62 3.31
N HIS A 40 4.90 -19.40 2.24
CA HIS A 40 3.91 -19.25 1.16
C HIS A 40 2.47 -19.43 1.70
N PHE A 41 2.22 -20.49 2.46
CA PHE A 41 0.91 -20.72 3.06
C PHE A 41 0.47 -19.57 3.98
N ILE A 42 1.35 -19.10 4.88
CA ILE A 42 1.04 -18.00 5.80
C ILE A 42 0.75 -16.70 5.04
N LYS A 43 1.51 -16.44 3.96
CA LYS A 43 1.31 -15.27 3.11
C LYS A 43 -0.06 -15.29 2.44
N GLU A 44 -0.45 -16.41 1.80
CA GLU A 44 -1.76 -16.56 1.16
C GLU A 44 -2.91 -16.48 2.15
N PHE A 45 -2.79 -17.18 3.26
CA PHE A 45 -3.79 -17.15 4.33
C PHE A 45 -3.94 -15.73 4.91
N GLY A 46 -2.83 -15.04 5.13
CA GLY A 46 -2.84 -13.65 5.59
C GLY A 46 -3.50 -12.71 4.59
N LEU A 47 -3.28 -12.89 3.29
CA LEU A 47 -3.91 -12.11 2.23
C LEU A 47 -5.43 -12.35 2.19
N ILE A 48 -5.87 -13.60 2.28
CA ILE A 48 -7.30 -13.96 2.35
C ILE A 48 -7.98 -13.29 3.54
N LEU A 49 -7.39 -13.41 4.74
CA LEU A 49 -7.92 -12.78 5.95
C LEU A 49 -7.97 -11.25 5.84
N PHE A 50 -6.96 -10.65 5.22
CA PHE A 50 -6.91 -9.22 5.01
C PHE A 50 -8.03 -8.73 4.10
N VAL A 51 -8.19 -9.36 2.92
CA VAL A 51 -9.26 -9.02 1.97
C VAL A 51 -10.64 -9.25 2.57
N TYR A 52 -10.82 -10.36 3.28
CA TYR A 52 -12.08 -10.68 3.97
C TYR A 52 -12.42 -9.62 5.04
N SER A 53 -11.44 -9.22 5.85
CA SER A 53 -11.62 -8.20 6.88
C SER A 53 -12.01 -6.83 6.29
N ILE A 54 -11.39 -6.44 5.18
CA ILE A 54 -11.77 -5.22 4.45
C ILE A 54 -13.19 -5.34 3.93
N GLY A 55 -13.55 -6.49 3.33
CA GLY A 55 -14.90 -6.74 2.82
C GLY A 55 -15.96 -6.61 3.92
N LEU A 56 -15.72 -7.15 5.10
CA LEU A 56 -16.61 -7.01 6.25
C LEU A 56 -16.73 -5.56 6.76
N GLN A 57 -15.64 -4.82 6.73
CA GLN A 57 -15.62 -3.44 7.19
C GLN A 57 -16.33 -2.48 6.23
N VAL A 58 -16.11 -2.65 4.93
CA VAL A 58 -16.60 -1.74 3.90
C VAL A 58 -17.99 -2.14 3.40
N GLY A 59 -18.30 -3.44 3.38
CA GLY A 59 -19.51 -4.02 2.79
C GLY A 59 -20.82 -3.35 3.24
N PRO A 60 -21.09 -3.19 4.55
CA PRO A 60 -22.36 -2.63 5.03
C PRO A 60 -22.66 -1.21 4.54
N GLY A 61 -21.61 -0.39 4.35
CA GLY A 61 -21.75 1.00 3.90
C GLY A 61 -21.56 1.21 2.40
N PHE A 62 -21.14 0.18 1.65
CA PHE A 62 -20.71 0.34 0.26
C PHE A 62 -21.80 0.91 -0.64
N PHE A 63 -22.99 0.32 -0.62
CA PHE A 63 -24.09 0.74 -1.49
C PHE A 63 -24.73 2.07 -1.07
N SER A 64 -24.76 2.39 0.22
CA SER A 64 -25.24 3.68 0.70
C SER A 64 -24.30 4.82 0.33
N SER A 65 -22.98 4.62 0.51
CA SER A 65 -21.96 5.58 0.09
C SER A 65 -21.98 5.87 -1.41
N LEU A 66 -22.29 4.88 -2.24
CA LEU A 66 -22.42 5.07 -3.68
C LEU A 66 -23.62 5.99 -4.05
N LYS A 67 -24.72 5.91 -3.30
CA LYS A 67 -25.93 6.72 -3.58
C LYS A 67 -25.82 8.16 -3.09
N GLU A 68 -25.12 8.41 -1.99
CA GLU A 68 -25.02 9.72 -1.32
C GLU A 68 -23.78 10.53 -1.74
N GLY A 69 -23.54 10.68 -3.05
CA GLY A 69 -22.40 11.44 -3.58
C GLY A 69 -21.14 10.61 -3.85
N GLY A 70 -21.20 9.30 -3.60
CA GLY A 70 -20.09 8.37 -3.80
C GLY A 70 -19.60 8.26 -5.24
N VAL A 71 -20.44 8.57 -6.24
CA VAL A 71 -20.02 8.57 -7.65
C VAL A 71 -18.89 9.58 -7.90
N THR A 72 -19.01 10.79 -7.37
CA THR A 72 -17.98 11.82 -7.54
C THR A 72 -16.68 11.43 -6.84
N LEU A 73 -16.77 10.97 -5.59
CA LEU A 73 -15.58 10.54 -4.84
C LEU A 73 -14.91 9.32 -5.46
N ASN A 74 -15.70 8.33 -5.91
CA ASN A 74 -15.17 7.16 -6.60
C ASN A 74 -14.55 7.51 -7.95
N SER A 75 -15.15 8.44 -8.72
CA SER A 75 -14.56 8.92 -9.98
C SER A 75 -13.22 9.61 -9.75
N LEU A 76 -13.12 10.44 -8.70
CA LEU A 76 -11.86 11.07 -8.32
C LEU A 76 -10.82 10.03 -7.88
N ALA A 77 -11.21 9.02 -7.10
CA ALA A 77 -10.33 7.93 -6.71
C ALA A 77 -9.80 7.15 -7.93
N VAL A 78 -10.68 6.79 -8.86
CA VAL A 78 -10.29 6.13 -10.12
C VAL A 78 -9.33 7.02 -10.92
N LEU A 79 -9.61 8.32 -11.03
CA LEU A 79 -8.73 9.26 -11.73
C LEU A 79 -7.34 9.31 -11.10
N ILE A 80 -7.25 9.38 -9.77
CA ILE A 80 -5.97 9.38 -9.05
C ILE A 80 -5.19 8.09 -9.31
N ILE A 81 -5.86 6.94 -9.30
CA ILE A 81 -5.23 5.64 -9.59
C ILE A 81 -4.70 5.62 -11.02
N LEU A 82 -5.50 6.04 -12.00
CA LEU A 82 -5.09 6.08 -13.40
C LEU A 82 -3.91 7.03 -13.64
N LEU A 83 -3.92 8.20 -13.00
CA LEU A 83 -2.80 9.14 -13.07
C LEU A 83 -1.54 8.55 -12.42
N GLY A 84 -1.67 7.85 -11.30
CA GLY A 84 -0.56 7.14 -10.65
C GLY A 84 0.03 6.06 -11.57
N CYS A 85 -0.81 5.24 -12.18
CA CYS A 85 -0.38 4.22 -13.14
C CYS A 85 0.29 4.85 -14.38
N ALA A 86 -0.30 5.92 -14.93
CA ALA A 86 0.26 6.62 -16.08
C ALA A 86 1.64 7.24 -15.75
N THR A 87 1.78 7.85 -14.57
CA THR A 87 3.05 8.40 -14.10
C THR A 87 4.10 7.29 -13.95
N CYS A 88 3.74 6.18 -13.30
CA CYS A 88 4.60 5.02 -13.13
C CYS A 88 5.08 4.46 -14.50
N TYR A 89 4.17 4.29 -15.43
CA TYR A 89 4.48 3.80 -16.78
C TYR A 89 5.35 4.79 -17.57
N THR A 90 5.09 6.09 -17.42
CA THR A 90 5.92 7.14 -18.06
C THR A 90 7.35 7.09 -17.52
N ILE A 91 7.52 6.95 -16.20
CA ILE A 91 8.85 6.82 -15.59
C ILE A 91 9.55 5.56 -16.11
N HIS A 92 8.83 4.42 -16.17
CA HIS A 92 9.36 3.18 -16.75
C HIS A 92 9.94 3.41 -18.17
N ILE A 93 9.20 4.09 -19.04
CA ILE A 93 9.67 4.37 -20.41
C ILE A 93 10.89 5.30 -20.43
N ILE A 94 10.90 6.34 -19.59
CA ILE A 94 11.98 7.35 -19.58
C ILE A 94 13.27 6.78 -18.97
N THR A 95 13.15 6.01 -17.89
CA THR A 95 14.32 5.51 -17.14
C THR A 95 14.82 4.16 -17.65
N GLY A 96 13.96 3.38 -18.32
CA GLY A 96 14.25 2.00 -18.71
C GLY A 96 14.22 1.00 -17.53
N GLU A 97 13.79 1.44 -16.34
CA GLU A 97 13.67 0.56 -15.18
C GLU A 97 12.64 -0.53 -15.39
N ASP A 98 12.87 -1.70 -14.82
CA ASP A 98 11.98 -2.84 -14.96
C ASP A 98 10.56 -2.54 -14.44
N LEU A 99 9.55 -2.97 -15.21
CA LEU A 99 8.15 -2.71 -14.87
C LEU A 99 7.75 -3.31 -13.51
N THR A 100 8.30 -4.46 -13.16
CA THR A 100 8.05 -5.08 -11.85
C THR A 100 8.57 -4.21 -10.71
N THR A 101 9.77 -3.65 -10.85
CA THR A 101 10.33 -2.68 -9.92
C THR A 101 9.42 -1.46 -9.79
N MET A 102 8.96 -0.92 -10.93
CA MET A 102 8.07 0.25 -10.95
C MET A 102 6.70 -0.01 -10.31
N ILE A 103 6.15 -1.22 -10.43
CA ILE A 103 4.92 -1.62 -9.73
C ILE A 103 5.16 -1.66 -8.21
N GLY A 104 6.32 -2.14 -7.77
CA GLY A 104 6.73 -2.10 -6.36
C GLY A 104 6.83 -0.67 -5.85
N VAL A 105 7.51 0.21 -6.59
CA VAL A 105 7.62 1.64 -6.27
C VAL A 105 6.24 2.30 -6.19
N LEU A 106 5.37 2.08 -7.16
CA LEU A 106 4.01 2.62 -7.16
C LEU A 106 3.23 2.17 -5.93
N SER A 107 3.22 0.87 -5.66
CA SER A 107 2.51 0.30 -4.50
C SER A 107 3.04 0.86 -3.18
N GLY A 108 4.36 1.07 -3.07
CA GLY A 108 4.99 1.70 -1.91
C GLY A 108 4.66 3.18 -1.77
N ALA A 109 4.76 3.94 -2.86
CA ALA A 109 4.52 5.38 -2.87
C ALA A 109 3.07 5.75 -2.48
N VAL A 110 2.09 4.92 -2.85
CA VAL A 110 0.69 5.11 -2.46
C VAL A 110 0.29 4.27 -1.25
N THR A 111 1.25 3.63 -0.56
CA THR A 111 1.05 2.79 0.62
C THR A 111 0.04 1.65 0.40
N ASN A 112 -0.03 1.11 -0.82
CA ASN A 112 -0.98 0.09 -1.24
C ASN A 112 -0.43 -1.33 -1.03
N THR A 113 -0.47 -1.83 0.20
CA THR A 113 -0.08 -3.20 0.54
C THR A 113 -0.92 -4.28 -0.16
N PRO A 114 -2.24 -4.13 -0.34
CA PRO A 114 -3.03 -5.07 -1.15
C PRO A 114 -2.56 -5.14 -2.60
N GLY A 115 -2.20 -4.00 -3.19
CA GLY A 115 -1.65 -3.95 -4.54
C GLY A 115 -0.33 -4.71 -4.67
N LEU A 116 0.55 -4.60 -3.67
CA LEU A 116 1.76 -5.41 -3.60
C LEU A 116 1.42 -6.91 -3.58
N GLY A 117 0.48 -7.32 -2.73
CA GLY A 117 0.06 -8.73 -2.64
C GLY A 117 -0.51 -9.26 -3.95
N ALA A 118 -1.39 -8.50 -4.60
CA ALA A 118 -1.96 -8.85 -5.90
C ALA A 118 -0.88 -8.97 -7.00
N ALA A 119 0.10 -8.07 -7.03
CA ALA A 119 1.22 -8.13 -7.97
C ALA A 119 2.10 -9.37 -7.72
N GLN A 120 2.38 -9.70 -6.46
CA GLN A 120 3.13 -10.91 -6.10
C GLN A 120 2.38 -12.18 -6.52
N GLN A 121 1.07 -12.23 -6.32
CA GLN A 121 0.25 -13.36 -6.75
C GLN A 121 0.26 -13.51 -8.27
N THR A 122 0.07 -12.41 -9.00
CA THR A 122 0.14 -12.42 -10.48
C THR A 122 1.47 -12.95 -10.99
N ILE A 123 2.59 -12.55 -10.37
CA ILE A 123 3.92 -13.07 -10.71
C ILE A 123 3.97 -14.59 -10.49
N SER A 124 3.49 -15.06 -9.34
CA SER A 124 3.48 -16.48 -9.00
C SER A 124 2.61 -17.31 -9.93
N ASP A 125 1.49 -16.78 -10.40
CA ASP A 125 0.56 -17.44 -11.30
C ASP A 125 1.05 -17.43 -12.77
N THR A 126 1.87 -16.46 -13.14
CA THR A 126 2.29 -16.26 -14.54
C THR A 126 3.64 -16.89 -14.85
N ILE A 127 4.56 -16.90 -13.89
CA ILE A 127 5.93 -17.40 -14.06
C ILE A 127 6.00 -18.83 -13.50
N ALA A 128 6.21 -19.80 -14.37
CA ALA A 128 6.32 -21.21 -13.98
C ALA A 128 7.64 -21.56 -13.29
N ASP A 129 8.72 -20.80 -13.55
CA ASP A 129 10.03 -21.01 -12.95
C ASP A 129 10.06 -20.45 -11.53
N SER A 130 10.28 -21.31 -10.55
CA SER A 130 10.28 -20.95 -9.13
C SER A 130 11.41 -19.99 -8.73
N GLU A 131 12.57 -20.09 -9.37
CA GLU A 131 13.71 -19.23 -9.08
C GLU A 131 13.48 -17.82 -9.63
N ILE A 132 13.00 -17.71 -10.87
CA ILE A 132 12.63 -16.44 -11.50
C ILE A 132 11.49 -15.77 -10.72
N THR A 133 10.49 -16.54 -10.32
CA THR A 133 9.36 -16.07 -9.49
C THR A 133 9.87 -15.48 -8.18
N ALA A 134 10.76 -16.18 -7.47
CA ALA A 134 11.33 -15.70 -6.20
C ALA A 134 12.14 -14.42 -6.40
N GLN A 135 13.00 -14.36 -7.41
CA GLN A 135 13.80 -13.16 -7.70
C GLN A 135 12.92 -11.97 -8.06
N THR A 136 11.91 -12.16 -8.90
CA THR A 136 11.00 -11.10 -9.34
C THR A 136 10.14 -10.58 -8.18
N THR A 137 9.62 -11.49 -7.35
CA THR A 137 8.85 -11.15 -6.15
C THR A 137 9.70 -10.39 -5.13
N ASN A 138 10.96 -10.80 -4.93
CA ASN A 138 11.89 -10.11 -4.02
C ASN A 138 12.22 -8.70 -4.52
N ARG A 139 12.41 -8.51 -5.82
CA ARG A 139 12.65 -7.21 -6.45
C ARG A 139 11.46 -6.27 -6.24
N LEU A 140 10.25 -6.76 -6.52
CA LEU A 140 9.00 -6.05 -6.27
C LEU A 140 8.87 -5.61 -4.81
N ALA A 141 9.08 -6.53 -3.87
CA ALA A 141 8.97 -6.26 -2.43
C ALA A 141 10.04 -5.28 -1.94
N SER A 142 11.26 -5.38 -2.44
CA SER A 142 12.35 -4.44 -2.11
C SER A 142 12.05 -3.02 -2.60
N ALA A 143 11.57 -2.88 -3.83
CA ALA A 143 11.17 -1.60 -4.39
C ALA A 143 10.01 -0.97 -3.58
N TYR A 144 9.03 -1.78 -3.18
CA TYR A 144 7.96 -1.34 -2.27
C TYR A 144 8.51 -0.85 -0.93
N ALA A 145 9.39 -1.63 -0.29
CA ALA A 145 9.92 -1.30 1.04
C ALA A 145 10.72 0.01 1.04
N VAL A 146 11.45 0.30 -0.04
CA VAL A 146 12.20 1.55 -0.20
C VAL A 146 11.27 2.74 -0.45
N ALA A 147 10.24 2.57 -1.29
CA ALA A 147 9.32 3.65 -1.63
C ALA A 147 8.31 3.97 -0.52
N TYR A 148 7.95 2.99 0.30
CA TYR A 148 6.90 3.12 1.30
C TYR A 148 7.11 4.26 2.32
N PRO A 149 8.27 4.41 2.98
CA PRO A 149 8.49 5.51 3.93
C PRO A 149 8.35 6.88 3.27
N LEU A 150 8.87 7.03 2.05
CA LEU A 150 8.73 8.26 1.27
C LEU A 150 7.28 8.51 0.88
N GLY A 151 6.52 7.46 0.56
CA GLY A 151 5.09 7.52 0.29
C GLY A 151 4.30 8.06 1.49
N VAL A 152 4.56 7.52 2.69
CA VAL A 152 3.91 8.00 3.93
C VAL A 152 4.21 9.48 4.17
N VAL A 153 5.47 9.87 4.09
CA VAL A 153 5.88 11.28 4.26
C VAL A 153 5.25 12.16 3.18
N GLY A 154 5.29 11.71 1.92
CA GLY A 154 4.74 12.44 0.77
C GLY A 154 3.23 12.68 0.90
N ILE A 155 2.46 11.69 1.33
CA ILE A 155 1.02 11.83 1.58
C ILE A 155 0.75 12.85 2.68
N ILE A 156 1.47 12.76 3.81
CA ILE A 156 1.32 13.70 4.93
C ILE A 156 1.64 15.12 4.49
N VAL A 157 2.78 15.31 3.81
CA VAL A 157 3.20 16.63 3.30
C VAL A 157 2.19 17.17 2.29
N SER A 158 1.69 16.34 1.39
CA SER A 158 0.66 16.73 0.42
C SER A 158 -0.62 17.19 1.10
N MET A 159 -1.09 16.47 2.13
CA MET A 159 -2.27 16.85 2.90
C MET A 159 -2.06 18.19 3.64
N LEU A 160 -0.90 18.39 4.25
CA LEU A 160 -0.55 19.64 4.93
C LEU A 160 -0.47 20.80 3.94
N LEU A 161 0.13 20.58 2.78
CA LEU A 161 0.25 21.56 1.71
C LEU A 161 -1.12 21.97 1.16
N MET A 162 -1.98 20.99 0.88
CA MET A 162 -3.36 21.24 0.46
C MET A 162 -4.11 22.07 1.51
N ARG A 163 -4.01 21.71 2.77
CA ARG A 163 -4.62 22.46 3.87
C ARG A 163 -4.11 23.91 3.93
N TYR A 164 -2.82 24.11 3.73
CA TYR A 164 -2.19 25.44 3.75
C TYR A 164 -2.64 26.29 2.54
N ILE A 165 -2.57 25.73 1.32
CA ILE A 165 -2.92 26.42 0.07
C ILE A 165 -4.41 26.79 0.06
N PHE A 166 -5.29 25.86 0.38
CA PHE A 166 -6.74 26.08 0.35
C PHE A 166 -7.29 26.68 1.64
N ARG A 167 -6.44 26.97 2.64
CA ARG A 167 -6.82 27.54 3.95
C ARG A 167 -7.99 26.78 4.60
N ILE A 168 -8.00 25.46 4.51
CA ILE A 168 -9.06 24.60 5.01
C ILE A 168 -9.11 24.67 6.54
N LYS A 169 -10.27 25.06 7.11
CA LYS A 169 -10.52 25.08 8.55
C LYS A 169 -11.20 23.77 8.96
N LEU A 170 -10.44 22.84 9.53
CA LEU A 170 -10.92 21.50 9.93
C LEU A 170 -12.16 21.55 10.81
N ASP A 171 -12.27 22.54 11.70
CA ASP A 171 -13.43 22.67 12.60
C ASP A 171 -14.76 22.95 11.86
N ARG A 172 -14.70 23.66 10.72
CA ARG A 172 -15.86 23.89 9.87
C ARG A 172 -16.23 22.65 9.04
N GLU A 173 -15.24 21.99 8.48
CA GLU A 173 -15.45 20.78 7.67
C GLU A 173 -15.99 19.63 8.52
N LYS A 174 -15.54 19.49 9.77
CA LYS A 174 -16.03 18.48 10.71
C LYS A 174 -17.53 18.68 11.00
N VAL A 175 -17.98 19.92 11.22
CA VAL A 175 -19.39 20.24 11.47
C VAL A 175 -20.25 20.01 10.22
N LEU A 176 -19.70 20.18 9.02
CA LEU A 176 -20.40 19.91 7.76
C LEU A 176 -20.51 18.41 7.46
N ALA A 177 -19.53 17.62 7.85
CA ALA A 177 -19.52 16.17 7.66
C ALA A 177 -20.40 15.41 8.66
N GLU A 178 -20.74 16.03 9.81
CA GLU A 178 -21.63 15.48 10.84
C GLU A 178 -23.12 15.82 10.61
N ARG A 179 -23.44 16.60 9.57
CA ARG A 179 -24.82 16.92 9.13
C ARG A 179 -25.27 16.02 7.99
#